data_f3c1caf1ecd524f36bc823d635d72ca0
#
_entry.id   f3c1caf1ecd524f36bc823d635d72ca0
#
_cell.length_a   1.000
_cell.length_b   1.000
_cell.length_c   1.000
_cell.angle_alpha   90.00
_cell.angle_beta   90.00
_cell.angle_gamma   90.00
#
_symmetry.space_group_name_H-M   'P 1'
#
loop_
_entity.id
_entity.type
_entity.pdbx_description
1 polymer ?
#
loop_
_entity_poly.entity_id
_entity_poly.type
_entity_poly.pdbx_seq_one_letter_code
_entity_poly.pdbx_strand_id
1 'polypeptide(L)'
;CARILYLFIVMKRTTAITVSLLSILCVACGPKNKQNSIDLQAITASVSATDSIYPVYAQGFEVKYLPNHVRLVDLRDPQNESSNTFHYALVPRGTKPERIPSDYTVIETPVRSVICMTSLQLSNFIKLEACDKVVGITSTRHLFNKEMNERLKSGKTAKIGIEGNFDNEVIMRVNPDVIFISPFKRGGYDTMREIGILLVPHLGYKEMTPLGQ
;
A
#
# COMPACT_ATOMS: atom_id res chain seq x y z
N CYS A 1 -8.83 -5.97 -1.58
CA CYS A 1 -7.91 -5.54 -0.52
C CYS A 1 -6.44 -5.77 -0.82
N ALA A 2 -6.09 -6.90 -1.44
CA ALA A 2 -4.71 -7.16 -1.88
C ALA A 2 -4.14 -6.05 -2.79
N ARG A 3 -4.97 -5.40 -3.62
CA ARG A 3 -4.54 -4.29 -4.50
C ARG A 3 -4.14 -3.01 -3.73
N ILE A 4 -4.75 -2.72 -2.60
CA ILE A 4 -4.34 -1.55 -1.78
C ILE A 4 -2.97 -1.84 -1.16
N LEU A 5 -2.77 -3.04 -0.64
CA LEU A 5 -1.48 -3.44 -0.08
C LEU A 5 -0.39 -3.46 -1.15
N TYR A 6 -0.72 -3.89 -2.36
CA TYR A 6 0.16 -3.82 -3.53
C TYR A 6 0.60 -2.39 -3.86
N LEU A 7 -0.30 -1.41 -3.74
CA LEU A 7 0.05 0.02 -3.90
C LEU A 7 1.10 0.49 -2.88
N PHE A 8 1.04 -0.01 -1.65
CA PHE A 8 2.01 0.34 -0.60
C PHE A 8 3.40 -0.26 -0.84
N ILE A 9 3.48 -1.42 -1.50
CA ILE A 9 4.70 -2.24 -1.57
C ILE A 9 5.41 -2.13 -2.93
N VAL A 10 4.68 -2.05 -4.05
CA VAL A 10 5.21 -2.34 -5.40
C VAL A 10 5.75 -1.14 -6.18
N MET A 11 5.71 0.09 -5.67
CA MET A 11 6.24 1.27 -6.39
C MET A 11 7.76 1.21 -6.72
N LYS A 12 8.42 0.06 -6.52
CA LYS A 12 9.88 -0.06 -6.69
C LYS A 12 10.35 -0.77 -7.97
N ARG A 13 9.46 -1.30 -8.82
CA ARG A 13 9.92 -2.19 -9.91
C ARG A 13 9.91 -1.61 -11.34
N THR A 14 9.70 -0.31 -11.56
CA THR A 14 9.62 0.24 -12.91
C THR A 14 10.77 1.15 -13.35
N THR A 15 11.89 1.19 -12.64
CA THR A 15 13.01 2.07 -13.01
C THR A 15 14.34 1.36 -13.23
N ALA A 16 14.36 0.17 -13.79
CA ALA A 16 15.61 -0.50 -14.11
C ALA A 16 15.51 -1.37 -15.37
N ILE A 17 15.13 -0.82 -16.51
CA ILE A 17 15.51 -1.35 -17.84
C ILE A 17 15.55 -0.17 -18.81
N THR A 18 16.63 0.55 -18.84
CA THR A 18 17.12 1.28 -20.00
C THR A 18 18.62 1.32 -19.89
N VAL A 19 19.26 0.77 -20.83
CA VAL A 19 20.49 1.18 -21.48
C VAL A 19 21.12 -0.04 -22.13
N SER A 20 21.17 0.00 -23.40
CA SER A 20 22.20 -0.43 -24.30
C SER A 20 21.67 -1.18 -25.51
N LEU A 21 21.67 -0.53 -26.64
CA LEU A 21 22.22 -1.02 -27.93
C LEU A 21 22.05 0.09 -28.98
N LEU A 22 23.12 0.73 -29.27
CA LEU A 22 24.02 0.53 -30.43
C LEU A 22 23.36 0.79 -31.78
N SER A 23 23.76 1.92 -32.32
CA SER A 23 23.59 2.47 -33.65
C SER A 23 23.94 1.48 -34.79
N ILE A 24 23.00 1.29 -35.72
CA ILE A 24 23.30 0.89 -37.10
C ILE A 24 22.53 1.83 -38.01
N LEU A 25 23.29 2.67 -38.73
CA LEU A 25 22.79 3.43 -39.86
C LEU A 25 22.44 2.46 -40.98
N CYS A 26 21.21 2.54 -41.48
CA CYS A 26 20.89 2.15 -42.86
C CYS A 26 19.99 3.23 -43.45
N VAL A 27 20.57 3.94 -44.42
CA VAL A 27 19.84 4.86 -45.31
C VAL A 27 19.09 4.00 -46.32
N ALA A 28 17.76 4.14 -46.35
CA ALA A 28 16.94 3.70 -47.48
C ALA A 28 15.83 4.72 -47.72
N CYS A 29 15.91 5.45 -48.80
CA CYS A 29 14.83 6.26 -49.35
C CYS A 29 13.68 5.37 -49.85
N GLY A 30 12.44 5.67 -49.43
CA GLY A 30 11.19 5.11 -49.93
C GLY A 30 10.01 6.05 -49.61
N PRO A 31 8.92 6.03 -50.36
CA PRO A 31 8.02 7.18 -50.52
C PRO A 31 7.11 7.45 -49.32
N LYS A 32 6.76 8.73 -49.18
CA LYS A 32 5.87 9.30 -48.13
C LYS A 32 4.53 8.57 -48.06
N ASN A 33 4.38 7.74 -47.05
CA ASN A 33 3.06 7.34 -46.56
C ASN A 33 2.77 8.16 -45.30
N LYS A 34 1.66 8.91 -45.26
CA LYS A 34 1.19 9.61 -44.09
C LYS A 34 0.79 8.57 -43.05
N GLN A 35 1.74 8.13 -42.26
CA GLN A 35 1.44 7.44 -41.01
C GLN A 35 1.09 8.48 -39.98
N ASN A 36 -0.15 8.43 -39.50
CA ASN A 36 -0.56 9.11 -38.26
C ASN A 36 0.36 8.62 -37.13
N SER A 37 1.42 9.36 -36.90
CA SER A 37 2.18 9.22 -35.67
C SER A 37 1.23 9.61 -34.52
N ILE A 38 0.72 8.61 -33.83
CA ILE A 38 0.06 8.83 -32.54
C ILE A 38 1.13 9.44 -31.65
N ASP A 39 0.97 10.72 -31.37
CA ASP A 39 1.91 11.48 -30.56
C ASP A 39 1.83 10.97 -29.11
N LEU A 40 2.77 10.09 -28.73
CA LEU A 40 2.83 9.53 -27.37
C LEU A 40 2.96 10.63 -26.31
N GLN A 41 3.45 11.81 -26.68
CA GLN A 41 3.52 12.97 -25.80
C GLN A 41 2.16 13.64 -25.60
N ALA A 42 1.26 13.56 -26.59
CA ALA A 42 -0.12 14.04 -26.44
C ALA A 42 -0.95 13.11 -25.54
N ILE A 43 -0.66 11.81 -25.51
CA ILE A 43 -1.33 10.85 -24.61
C ILE A 43 -0.87 11.05 -23.17
N THR A 44 0.39 11.39 -22.93
CA THR A 44 0.89 11.69 -21.57
C THR A 44 0.42 13.06 -21.05
N ALA A 45 0.08 14.00 -21.92
CA ALA A 45 -0.41 15.32 -21.53
C ALA A 45 -1.94 15.37 -21.29
N SER A 46 -2.69 14.35 -21.70
CA SER A 46 -4.16 14.27 -21.54
C SER A 46 -4.63 13.34 -20.43
N VAL A 47 -3.73 12.83 -19.57
CA VAL A 47 -4.13 12.23 -18.31
C VAL A 47 -4.57 13.39 -17.39
N SER A 48 -5.78 13.84 -17.63
CA SER A 48 -6.50 14.76 -16.77
C SER A 48 -6.50 14.19 -15.35
N ALA A 49 -6.04 14.99 -14.42
CA ALA A 49 -5.80 14.69 -13.03
C ALA A 49 -7.09 14.32 -12.27
N THR A 50 -7.72 13.20 -12.58
CA THR A 50 -8.73 12.57 -11.71
C THR A 50 -9.24 11.26 -12.32
N ASP A 51 -8.36 10.31 -12.63
CA ASP A 51 -8.83 8.94 -12.83
C ASP A 51 -9.07 8.31 -11.46
N SER A 52 -10.34 8.23 -11.09
CA SER A 52 -10.76 7.46 -9.91
C SER A 52 -10.96 6.01 -10.31
N ILE A 53 -10.30 5.09 -9.61
CA ILE A 53 -10.60 3.66 -9.76
C ILE A 53 -11.59 3.25 -8.68
N TYR A 54 -12.77 2.85 -9.13
CA TYR A 54 -13.77 2.20 -8.30
C TYR A 54 -13.63 0.70 -8.49
N PRO A 55 -13.28 -0.05 -7.43
CA PRO A 55 -13.20 -1.51 -7.54
C PRO A 55 -14.58 -2.08 -7.89
N VAL A 56 -14.62 -3.04 -8.81
CA VAL A 56 -15.89 -3.64 -9.28
C VAL A 56 -16.59 -4.44 -8.18
N TYR A 57 -15.81 -5.09 -7.31
CA TYR A 57 -16.33 -6.02 -6.30
C TYR A 57 -16.16 -5.51 -4.86
N ALA A 58 -15.11 -4.75 -4.59
CA ALA A 58 -14.87 -4.18 -3.27
C ALA A 58 -15.59 -2.84 -3.12
N GLN A 59 -16.25 -2.65 -2.00
CA GLN A 59 -17.01 -1.43 -1.67
C GLN A 59 -16.35 -0.59 -0.58
N GLY A 60 -15.40 -1.18 0.14
CA GLY A 60 -14.74 -0.56 1.29
C GLY A 60 -13.63 0.41 0.94
N PHE A 61 -13.32 0.65 -0.34
CA PHE A 61 -12.29 1.61 -0.70
C PHE A 61 -12.46 2.25 -2.07
N GLU A 62 -11.88 3.43 -2.21
CA GLU A 62 -11.75 4.18 -3.46
C GLU A 62 -10.31 4.69 -3.61
N VAL A 63 -9.80 4.77 -4.84
CA VAL A 63 -8.48 5.32 -5.12
C VAL A 63 -8.59 6.39 -6.20
N LYS A 64 -8.11 7.60 -5.88
CA LYS A 64 -8.00 8.73 -6.82
C LYS A 64 -6.52 8.94 -7.15
N TYR A 65 -6.21 9.10 -8.42
CA TYR A 65 -4.86 9.33 -8.90
C TYR A 65 -4.61 10.83 -9.07
N LEU A 66 -3.55 11.32 -8.48
CA LEU A 66 -3.08 12.70 -8.61
C LEU A 66 -1.75 12.73 -9.38
N PRO A 67 -1.32 13.91 -9.90
CA PRO A 67 0.00 14.08 -10.49
C PRO A 67 1.13 13.62 -9.56
N ASN A 68 2.31 13.37 -10.15
CA ASN A 68 3.50 12.93 -9.42
C ASN A 68 3.33 11.59 -8.69
N HIS A 69 2.48 10.70 -9.23
CA HIS A 69 2.20 9.38 -8.67
C HIS A 69 1.61 9.41 -7.24
N VAL A 70 1.06 10.52 -6.81
CA VAL A 70 0.30 10.60 -5.56
C VAL A 70 -1.04 9.89 -5.73
N ARG A 71 -1.48 9.18 -4.70
CA ARG A 71 -2.78 8.51 -4.69
C ARG A 71 -3.52 8.85 -3.42
N LEU A 72 -4.76 9.29 -3.55
CA LEU A 72 -5.67 9.43 -2.42
C LEU A 72 -6.45 8.12 -2.27
N VAL A 73 -6.50 7.61 -1.06
CA VAL A 73 -7.18 6.35 -0.73
C VAL A 73 -8.18 6.64 0.38
N ASP A 74 -9.43 6.41 0.07
CA ASP A 74 -10.53 6.50 1.02
C ASP A 74 -10.93 5.09 1.45
N LEU A 75 -10.90 4.82 2.76
CA LEU A 75 -11.28 3.53 3.33
C LEU A 75 -12.54 3.70 4.16
N ARG A 76 -13.55 2.87 3.92
CA ARG A 76 -14.82 2.87 4.65
C ARG A 76 -15.25 1.46 5.02
N ASP A 77 -16.14 1.36 6.00
CA ASP A 77 -16.77 0.09 6.35
C ASP A 77 -17.87 -0.23 5.33
N PRO A 78 -17.72 -1.28 4.50
CA PRO A 78 -18.73 -1.59 3.48
C PRO A 78 -20.05 -2.11 4.08
N GLN A 79 -20.07 -2.46 5.36
CA GLN A 79 -21.28 -2.93 6.06
C GLN A 79 -21.96 -1.83 6.89
N ASN A 80 -21.36 -0.64 6.96
CA ASN A 80 -21.90 0.48 7.74
C ASN A 80 -21.61 1.81 7.05
N GLU A 81 -22.56 2.27 6.25
CA GLU A 81 -22.46 3.53 5.51
C GLU A 81 -22.32 4.77 6.42
N SER A 82 -22.80 4.66 7.67
CA SER A 82 -22.69 5.75 8.66
C SER A 82 -21.34 5.77 9.39
N SER A 83 -20.44 4.84 9.08
CA SER A 83 -19.10 4.81 9.66
C SER A 83 -18.20 5.91 9.11
N ASN A 84 -17.23 6.34 9.91
CA ASN A 84 -16.23 7.30 9.45
C ASN A 84 -15.42 6.72 8.29
N THR A 85 -15.18 7.54 7.28
CA THR A 85 -14.19 7.26 6.21
C THR A 85 -12.81 7.65 6.71
N PHE A 86 -11.82 6.82 6.43
CA PHE A 86 -10.42 7.10 6.71
C PHE A 86 -9.74 7.56 5.42
N HIS A 87 -9.06 8.70 5.47
CA HIS A 87 -8.46 9.36 4.32
C HIS A 87 -6.93 9.26 4.38
N TYR A 88 -6.32 8.66 3.36
CA TYR A 88 -4.87 8.50 3.25
C TYR A 88 -4.36 9.03 1.91
N ALA A 89 -3.26 9.80 1.95
CA ALA A 89 -2.53 10.21 0.77
C ALA A 89 -1.22 9.43 0.67
N LEU A 90 -1.13 8.56 -0.34
CA LEU A 90 0.09 7.81 -0.64
C LEU A 90 1.01 8.68 -1.47
N VAL A 91 2.12 9.12 -0.91
CA VAL A 91 3.05 10.06 -1.52
C VAL A 91 4.39 9.37 -1.77
N PRO A 92 4.92 9.37 -3.00
CA PRO A 92 6.24 8.83 -3.26
C PRO A 92 7.30 9.58 -2.46
N ARG A 93 8.23 8.85 -1.83
CA ARG A 93 9.33 9.45 -1.07
C ARG A 93 10.14 10.43 -1.92
N GLY A 94 10.42 11.60 -1.36
CA GLY A 94 11.12 12.67 -2.06
C GLY A 94 10.23 13.53 -2.97
N THR A 95 8.93 13.22 -3.07
CA THR A 95 7.96 14.05 -3.79
C THR A 95 7.37 15.11 -2.85
N LYS A 96 7.28 16.33 -3.31
CA LYS A 96 6.51 17.39 -2.64
C LYS A 96 5.16 17.51 -3.35
N PRO A 97 4.08 16.99 -2.80
CA PRO A 97 2.77 17.09 -3.41
C PRO A 97 2.26 18.53 -3.32
N GLU A 98 1.72 19.06 -4.41
CA GLU A 98 1.26 20.44 -4.45
C GLU A 98 -0.10 20.65 -3.74
N ARG A 99 -0.95 19.63 -3.71
CA ARG A 99 -2.31 19.70 -3.16
C ARG A 99 -2.77 18.36 -2.57
N ILE A 100 -2.56 18.18 -1.28
CA ILE A 100 -3.24 17.13 -0.51
C ILE A 100 -4.30 17.80 0.34
N PRO A 101 -5.57 17.34 0.33
CA PRO A 101 -6.59 17.86 1.24
C PRO A 101 -6.15 17.68 2.70
N SER A 102 -6.51 18.61 3.56
CA SER A 102 -6.04 18.68 4.95
C SER A 102 -6.55 17.54 5.84
N ASP A 103 -7.60 16.85 5.42
CA ASP A 103 -8.21 15.70 6.09
C ASP A 103 -7.52 14.37 5.73
N TYR A 104 -6.56 14.39 4.79
CA TYR A 104 -5.80 13.21 4.41
C TYR A 104 -4.53 13.04 5.24
N THR A 105 -4.37 11.84 5.79
CA THR A 105 -3.12 11.45 6.46
C THR A 105 -2.09 11.00 5.44
N VAL A 106 -0.93 11.64 5.43
CA VAL A 106 0.13 11.32 4.46
C VAL A 106 0.87 10.05 4.85
N ILE A 107 1.02 9.16 3.87
CA ILE A 107 1.84 7.94 3.96
C ILE A 107 2.90 7.99 2.88
N GLU A 108 4.16 8.01 3.26
CA GLU A 108 5.26 7.94 2.31
C GLU A 108 5.42 6.54 1.74
N THR A 109 5.51 6.44 0.42
CA THR A 109 5.65 5.17 -0.31
C THR A 109 6.95 5.08 -1.10
N PRO A 110 7.53 3.88 -1.27
CA PRO A 110 7.08 2.61 -0.70
C PRO A 110 7.24 2.57 0.81
N VAL A 111 6.27 1.93 1.49
CA VAL A 111 6.36 1.62 2.92
C VAL A 111 7.50 0.63 3.14
N ARG A 112 8.34 0.87 4.14
CA ARG A 112 9.55 0.08 4.41
C ARG A 112 9.34 -0.98 5.48
N SER A 113 8.52 -0.66 6.48
CA SER A 113 8.30 -1.48 7.66
C SER A 113 6.85 -1.42 8.09
N VAL A 114 6.27 -2.59 8.36
CA VAL A 114 4.88 -2.70 8.77
C VAL A 114 4.71 -3.66 9.95
N ILE A 115 3.69 -3.40 10.74
CA ILE A 115 3.19 -4.36 11.73
C ILE A 115 1.83 -4.88 11.27
N CYS A 116 1.64 -6.20 11.35
CA CYS A 116 0.38 -6.87 11.08
C CYS A 116 -0.24 -7.34 12.40
N MET A 117 -1.42 -6.79 12.73
CA MET A 117 -2.14 -7.15 13.96
C MET A 117 -2.94 -8.46 13.84
N THR A 118 -3.09 -8.99 12.62
CA THR A 118 -3.83 -10.23 12.39
C THR A 118 -3.16 -11.10 11.33
N SER A 119 -3.43 -12.41 11.38
CA SER A 119 -2.98 -13.36 10.36
C SER A 119 -3.55 -13.06 8.97
N LEU A 120 -4.76 -12.49 8.89
CA LEU A 120 -5.35 -12.08 7.62
C LEU A 120 -4.53 -10.97 6.96
N GLN A 121 -4.10 -9.96 7.73
CA GLN A 121 -3.22 -8.90 7.23
C GLN A 121 -1.87 -9.49 6.78
N LEU A 122 -1.27 -10.36 7.61
CA LEU A 122 -0.02 -11.01 7.30
C LEU A 122 -0.10 -11.86 6.02
N SER A 123 -1.22 -12.55 5.78
CA SER A 123 -1.40 -13.40 4.59
C SER A 123 -1.27 -12.61 3.29
N ASN A 124 -1.65 -11.33 3.29
CA ASN A 124 -1.50 -10.45 2.14
C ASN A 124 -0.02 -10.16 1.85
N PHE A 125 0.81 -9.94 2.88
CA PHE A 125 2.25 -9.74 2.71
C PHE A 125 2.94 -11.00 2.21
N ILE A 126 2.53 -12.17 2.70
CA ILE A 126 3.03 -13.46 2.21
C ILE A 126 2.67 -13.63 0.73
N LYS A 127 1.43 -13.36 0.34
CA LYS A 127 0.97 -13.45 -1.06
C LYS A 127 1.67 -12.49 -2.01
N LEU A 128 2.08 -11.34 -1.50
CA LEU A 128 2.79 -10.30 -2.26
C LEU A 128 4.31 -10.48 -2.22
N GLU A 129 4.82 -11.57 -1.63
CA GLU A 129 6.25 -11.84 -1.45
C GLU A 129 6.97 -10.68 -0.75
N ALA A 130 6.30 -10.05 0.22
CA ALA A 130 6.75 -8.85 0.93
C ALA A 130 6.95 -9.11 2.43
N CYS A 131 7.26 -10.35 2.81
CA CYS A 131 7.54 -10.71 4.20
C CYS A 131 8.69 -9.89 4.79
N ASP A 132 9.62 -9.42 3.95
CA ASP A 132 10.74 -8.58 4.36
C ASP A 132 10.32 -7.25 4.98
N LYS A 133 9.13 -6.77 4.66
CA LYS A 133 8.55 -5.53 5.20
C LYS A 133 7.89 -5.72 6.57
N VAL A 134 7.57 -6.97 6.95
CA VAL A 134 6.88 -7.24 8.21
C VAL A 134 7.88 -7.28 9.36
N VAL A 135 7.89 -6.22 10.18
CA VAL A 135 8.78 -6.07 11.34
C VAL A 135 8.13 -6.49 12.66
N GLY A 136 6.80 -6.63 12.69
CA GLY A 136 6.08 -7.06 13.89
C GLY A 136 4.78 -7.78 13.59
N ILE A 137 4.44 -8.75 14.44
CA ILE A 137 3.17 -9.48 14.42
C ILE A 137 2.69 -9.80 15.83
N THR A 138 1.37 -9.93 16.00
CA THR A 138 0.77 -10.26 17.31
C THR A 138 0.85 -11.75 17.61
N SER A 139 0.22 -12.58 16.78
CA SER A 139 0.03 -14.00 17.05
C SER A 139 0.85 -14.88 16.12
N THR A 140 1.47 -15.91 16.72
CA THR A 140 2.25 -16.92 15.98
C THR A 140 1.62 -18.31 16.09
N ARG A 141 0.48 -18.46 16.79
CA ARG A 141 -0.09 -19.77 17.15
C ARG A 141 -0.35 -20.69 15.96
N HIS A 142 -0.73 -20.12 14.81
CA HIS A 142 -1.03 -20.86 13.59
C HIS A 142 -0.24 -20.33 12.40
N LEU A 143 1.00 -19.90 12.65
CA LEU A 143 1.89 -19.41 11.62
C LEU A 143 2.68 -20.58 11.01
N PHE A 144 2.25 -21.05 9.84
CA PHE A 144 2.88 -22.16 9.11
C PHE A 144 3.85 -21.69 8.02
N ASN A 145 3.86 -20.41 7.67
CA ASN A 145 4.77 -19.89 6.66
C ASN A 145 6.23 -19.99 7.14
N LYS A 146 7.06 -20.67 6.35
CA LYS A 146 8.46 -20.95 6.69
C LYS A 146 9.30 -19.69 6.83
N GLU A 147 9.19 -18.78 5.86
CA GLU A 147 9.94 -17.52 5.84
C GLU A 147 9.63 -16.67 7.08
N MET A 148 8.35 -16.49 7.40
CA MET A 148 7.96 -15.72 8.60
C MET A 148 8.43 -16.37 9.90
N ASN A 149 8.44 -17.70 9.97
CA ASN A 149 9.00 -18.42 11.13
C ASN A 149 10.52 -18.20 11.26
N GLU A 150 11.24 -18.21 10.14
CA GLU A 150 12.69 -17.93 10.12
C GLU A 150 12.99 -16.48 10.53
N ARG A 151 12.16 -15.52 10.06
CA ARG A 151 12.27 -14.11 10.45
C ARG A 151 12.02 -13.88 11.93
N LEU A 152 11.05 -14.57 12.52
CA LEU A 152 10.80 -14.55 13.97
C LEU A 152 11.99 -15.13 14.76
N LYS A 153 12.50 -16.27 14.34
CA LYS A 153 13.66 -16.92 14.99
C LYS A 153 14.93 -16.06 14.92
N SER A 154 15.12 -15.37 13.81
CA SER A 154 16.28 -14.48 13.61
C SER A 154 16.11 -13.08 14.18
N GLY A 155 14.96 -12.76 14.79
CA GLY A 155 14.67 -11.42 15.33
C GLY A 155 14.38 -10.35 14.29
N LYS A 156 14.29 -10.70 13.00
CA LYS A 156 13.94 -9.76 11.91
C LYS A 156 12.47 -9.34 11.96
N THR A 157 11.63 -10.11 12.62
CA THR A 157 10.24 -9.81 12.93
C THR A 157 10.01 -10.05 14.41
N ALA A 158 9.46 -9.07 15.11
CA ALA A 158 9.21 -9.13 16.54
C ALA A 158 7.79 -9.62 16.86
N LYS A 159 7.61 -10.25 18.01
CA LYS A 159 6.29 -10.45 18.61
C LYS A 159 5.93 -9.19 19.40
N ILE A 160 4.80 -8.57 19.07
CA ILE A 160 4.38 -7.29 19.67
C ILE A 160 3.26 -7.45 20.72
N GLY A 161 3.16 -8.60 21.33
CA GLY A 161 2.12 -8.89 22.31
C GLY A 161 0.87 -9.51 21.68
N ILE A 162 -0.25 -9.36 22.36
CA ILE A 162 -1.57 -9.87 21.96
C ILE A 162 -2.56 -8.73 21.89
N GLU A 163 -3.67 -8.95 21.22
CA GLU A 163 -4.74 -7.97 21.12
C GLU A 163 -5.25 -7.56 22.53
N GLY A 164 -5.31 -6.24 22.76
CA GLY A 164 -5.68 -5.65 24.04
C GLY A 164 -4.53 -5.56 25.06
N ASN A 165 -3.37 -6.16 24.78
CA ASN A 165 -2.15 -6.06 25.59
C ASN A 165 -0.91 -6.08 24.68
N PHE A 166 -0.70 -4.97 24.01
CA PHE A 166 0.43 -4.79 23.10
C PHE A 166 1.68 -4.39 23.87
N ASP A 167 2.82 -4.86 23.41
CA ASP A 167 4.13 -4.44 23.91
C ASP A 167 4.57 -3.16 23.16
N ASN A 168 4.21 -2.02 23.75
CA ASN A 168 4.50 -0.71 23.17
C ASN A 168 6.01 -0.42 23.08
N GLU A 169 6.82 -0.97 23.99
CA GLU A 169 8.27 -0.82 23.94
C GLU A 169 8.86 -1.54 22.72
N VAL A 170 8.37 -2.76 22.45
CA VAL A 170 8.75 -3.49 21.25
C VAL A 170 8.28 -2.76 20.00
N ILE A 171 7.06 -2.24 19.99
CA ILE A 171 6.52 -1.48 18.85
C ILE A 171 7.36 -0.24 18.57
N MET A 172 7.70 0.55 19.58
CA MET A 172 8.57 1.72 19.44
C MET A 172 9.97 1.34 18.95
N ARG A 173 10.53 0.24 19.47
CA ARG A 173 11.86 -0.23 19.06
C ARG A 173 11.94 -0.66 17.61
N VAL A 174 10.91 -1.35 17.10
CA VAL A 174 10.89 -1.77 15.68
C VAL A 174 10.51 -0.65 14.73
N ASN A 175 9.99 0.45 15.26
CA ASN A 175 9.70 1.71 14.58
C ASN A 175 9.04 1.51 13.19
N PRO A 176 7.80 1.02 13.13
CA PRO A 176 7.13 0.73 11.86
C PRO A 176 6.72 2.02 11.14
N ASP A 177 6.79 2.04 9.82
CA ASP A 177 6.18 3.12 9.02
C ASP A 177 4.64 3.09 9.16
N VAL A 178 4.05 1.89 9.27
CA VAL A 178 2.59 1.69 9.34
C VAL A 178 2.24 0.48 10.19
N ILE A 179 1.16 0.59 10.96
CA ILE A 179 0.52 -0.55 11.62
C ILE A 179 -0.85 -0.79 10.99
N PHE A 180 -1.06 -1.99 10.47
CA PHE A 180 -2.38 -2.41 10.01
C PHE A 180 -3.20 -2.90 11.19
N ILE A 181 -4.37 -2.28 11.41
CA ILE A 181 -5.26 -2.58 12.53
C ILE A 181 -6.60 -3.15 12.07
N SER A 182 -7.31 -3.80 13.00
CA SER A 182 -8.72 -4.18 12.85
C SER A 182 -9.54 -3.31 13.79
N PRO A 183 -10.12 -2.20 13.32
CA PRO A 183 -10.69 -1.16 14.20
C PRO A 183 -11.90 -1.60 15.02
N PHE A 184 -12.47 -2.77 14.72
CA PHE A 184 -13.66 -3.32 15.39
C PHE A 184 -13.35 -4.36 16.46
N LYS A 185 -12.08 -4.66 16.66
CA LYS A 185 -11.62 -5.51 17.73
C LYS A 185 -11.31 -4.69 18.98
N ARG A 186 -11.17 -5.38 20.13
CA ARG A 186 -10.89 -4.76 21.44
C ARG A 186 -9.77 -3.75 21.30
N GLY A 187 -9.99 -2.51 21.73
CA GLY A 187 -9.10 -1.37 21.64
C GLY A 187 -7.62 -1.59 22.01
N GLY A 188 -6.96 -0.60 22.51
CA GLY A 188 -5.53 -0.64 22.85
C GLY A 188 -4.65 0.05 21.81
N TYR A 189 -5.27 0.73 20.86
CA TYR A 189 -4.55 1.49 19.83
C TYR A 189 -4.30 2.95 20.23
N ASP A 190 -4.86 3.43 21.32
CA ASP A 190 -4.77 4.84 21.72
C ASP A 190 -3.33 5.23 22.03
N THR A 191 -2.61 4.41 22.80
CA THR A 191 -1.19 4.64 23.08
C THR A 191 -0.36 4.69 21.79
N MET A 192 -0.67 3.87 20.79
CA MET A 192 0.03 3.90 19.50
C MET A 192 -0.22 5.19 18.73
N ARG A 193 -1.45 5.74 18.81
CA ARG A 193 -1.78 7.06 18.24
C ARG A 193 -1.05 8.18 18.96
N GLU A 194 -1.01 8.14 20.29
CA GLU A 194 -0.34 9.14 21.13
C GLU A 194 1.17 9.23 20.83
N ILE A 195 1.82 8.11 20.54
CA ILE A 195 3.24 8.08 20.15
C ILE A 195 3.47 8.37 18.65
N GLY A 196 2.41 8.78 17.92
CA GLY A 196 2.50 9.23 16.54
C GLY A 196 2.67 8.13 15.49
N ILE A 197 2.40 6.87 15.83
CA ILE A 197 2.46 5.77 14.87
C ILE A 197 1.25 5.77 13.97
N LEU A 198 1.49 5.63 12.68
CA LEU A 198 0.45 5.62 11.65
C LEU A 198 -0.35 4.31 11.68
N LEU A 199 -1.64 4.42 11.95
CA LEU A 199 -2.57 3.30 11.99
C LEU A 199 -3.43 3.28 10.73
N VAL A 200 -3.44 2.14 10.03
CA VAL A 200 -4.27 1.94 8.83
C VAL A 200 -5.26 0.81 9.08
N PRO A 201 -6.58 1.06 9.04
CA PRO A 201 -7.57 0.02 9.21
C PRO A 201 -7.58 -0.92 7.99
N HIS A 202 -7.60 -2.22 8.26
CA HIS A 202 -7.77 -3.24 7.25
C HIS A 202 -9.19 -3.79 7.34
N LEU A 203 -10.06 -3.39 6.41
CA LEU A 203 -11.50 -3.67 6.42
C LEU A 203 -11.92 -4.77 5.44
N GLY A 204 -10.98 -5.39 4.74
CA GLY A 204 -11.27 -6.36 3.70
C GLY A 204 -12.15 -7.53 4.13
N TYR A 205 -12.06 -7.96 5.38
CA TYR A 205 -12.93 -9.02 5.91
C TYR A 205 -14.41 -8.63 6.03
N LYS A 206 -14.73 -7.35 5.87
CA LYS A 206 -16.10 -6.82 5.85
C LYS A 206 -16.69 -6.71 4.45
N GLU A 207 -15.92 -6.97 3.43
CA GLU A 207 -16.42 -6.96 2.06
C GLU A 207 -17.54 -7.97 1.86
N MET A 208 -18.56 -7.57 1.10
CA MET A 208 -19.79 -8.34 0.93
C MET A 208 -19.62 -9.55 0.01
N THR A 209 -18.55 -9.59 -0.76
CA THR A 209 -18.28 -10.67 -1.71
C THR A 209 -16.86 -11.23 -1.55
N PRO A 210 -16.63 -12.53 -1.84
CA PRO A 210 -15.28 -13.11 -1.81
C PRO A 210 -14.29 -12.42 -2.77
N LEU A 211 -14.80 -11.86 -3.87
CA LEU A 211 -13.97 -11.12 -4.83
C LEU A 211 -13.65 -9.70 -4.36
N GLY A 212 -14.41 -9.16 -3.40
CA GLY A 212 -14.13 -7.89 -2.76
C GLY A 212 -13.03 -7.98 -1.68
N GLN A 213 -12.90 -9.16 -1.07
CA GLN A 213 -11.91 -9.43 -0.03
C GLN A 213 -10.50 -9.59 -0.63
#